data_3e835757eaebe5b6a5cb616e446726c0
#
_entry.id   3e835757eaebe5b6a5cb616e446726c0
#
_cell.length_a   1.000
_cell.length_b   1.000
_cell.length_c   1.000
_cell.angle_alpha   90.00
_cell.angle_beta   90.00
_cell.angle_gamma   90.00
#
_symmetry.space_group_name_H-M   'P 1'
#
loop_
_entity.id
_entity.type
_entity.pdbx_description
1 polymer ?
#
loop_
_entity_poly.entity_id
_entity_poly.type
_entity_poly.pdbx_seq_one_letter_code
_entity_poly.pdbx_strand_id
1 'polypeptide(L)'
;MELTPFRQLIIDQGRRLYRDLPWRRTRDPYVIWLSEVMLQQTQVSRVEDRMPAWLDRFPSVQALAAAPAAEVLDAWQGMGYNRRALALRSAAQRICESHAGELPRQTAELVALPGIGPATAQGIRSFAFDLPGVYLETNVRTVFLHHMFPDVPAVPDRELVPLVEATCPAAPGARGGRGPFAEPLDELDTPRSWYYALLDYGAYLKKTIPNPSRRSASYSKQSRFEGSRRQKRAHIVRMLLDARDATPAGLSLEEVVRGVDRLETGQGRDPVDRRLVEGILADLVREGFCAEVDGRWTIC
;
A
#
# COMPACT_ATOMS: atom_id res chain seq x y z
N MET A 1 25.87 -8.43 -15.73
CA MET A 1 25.10 -9.62 -16.18
C MET A 1 24.32 -9.20 -17.43
N GLU A 2 24.30 -10.03 -18.45
CA GLU A 2 23.46 -9.80 -19.62
C GLU A 2 21.97 -9.85 -19.25
N LEU A 3 21.15 -9.00 -19.87
CA LEU A 3 19.75 -8.84 -19.48
C LEU A 3 18.87 -10.03 -19.87
N THR A 4 19.14 -10.66 -21.04
CA THR A 4 18.33 -11.80 -21.51
C THR A 4 18.42 -13.03 -20.59
N PRO A 5 19.61 -13.51 -20.17
CA PRO A 5 19.71 -14.58 -19.18
C PRO A 5 19.10 -14.24 -17.83
N PHE A 6 19.19 -12.96 -17.42
CA PHE A 6 18.54 -12.51 -16.18
C PHE A 6 17.01 -12.59 -16.31
N ARG A 7 16.43 -12.14 -17.42
CA ARG A 7 14.99 -12.22 -17.65
C ARG A 7 14.51 -13.67 -17.65
N GLN A 8 15.22 -14.58 -18.33
CA GLN A 8 14.88 -16.01 -18.31
C GLN A 8 14.89 -16.58 -16.88
N LEU A 9 15.92 -16.25 -16.10
CA LEU A 9 15.98 -16.65 -14.69
C LEU A 9 14.74 -16.18 -13.91
N ILE A 10 14.32 -14.92 -14.07
CA ILE A 10 13.17 -14.37 -13.35
C ILE A 10 11.87 -15.09 -13.75
N ILE A 11 11.67 -15.37 -15.03
CA ILE A 11 10.51 -16.13 -15.52
C ILE A 11 10.47 -17.52 -14.89
N ASP A 12 11.60 -18.22 -14.89
CA ASP A 12 11.69 -19.57 -14.32
C ASP A 12 11.45 -19.57 -12.81
N GLN A 13 11.99 -18.58 -12.08
CA GLN A 13 11.70 -18.39 -10.65
C GLN A 13 10.22 -18.04 -10.42
N GLY A 14 9.64 -17.21 -11.27
CA GLY A 14 8.22 -16.87 -11.20
C GLY A 14 7.31 -18.08 -11.32
N ARG A 15 7.59 -19.00 -12.28
CA ARG A 15 6.86 -20.27 -12.43
C ARG A 15 6.98 -21.15 -11.20
N ARG A 16 8.17 -21.24 -10.61
CA ARG A 16 8.48 -22.08 -9.43
C ARG A 16 7.89 -21.54 -8.13
N LEU A 17 7.87 -20.21 -7.96
CA LEU A 17 7.56 -19.56 -6.69
C LEU A 17 6.20 -18.85 -6.70
N TYR A 18 5.39 -19.04 -7.73
CA TYR A 18 4.11 -18.35 -7.88
C TYR A 18 3.23 -18.53 -6.64
N ARG A 19 2.74 -17.41 -6.12
CA ARG A 19 1.78 -17.38 -5.01
C ARG A 19 0.39 -17.09 -5.58
N ASP A 20 -0.52 -18.04 -5.43
CA ASP A 20 -1.91 -17.86 -5.87
C ASP A 20 -2.70 -17.02 -4.84
N LEU A 21 -2.59 -15.69 -4.97
CA LEU A 21 -3.25 -14.72 -4.10
C LEU A 21 -4.57 -14.25 -4.71
N PRO A 22 -5.62 -13.95 -3.89
CA PRO A 22 -6.95 -13.62 -4.41
C PRO A 22 -6.96 -12.48 -5.45
N TRP A 23 -6.22 -11.40 -5.23
CA TRP A 23 -6.13 -10.27 -6.16
C TRP A 23 -5.34 -10.56 -7.44
N ARG A 24 -4.65 -11.69 -7.52
CA ARG A 24 -3.97 -12.16 -8.74
C ARG A 24 -4.88 -12.92 -9.69
N ARG A 25 -6.07 -13.34 -9.21
CA ARG A 25 -7.06 -14.09 -10.01
C ARG A 25 -7.99 -13.18 -10.81
N THR A 26 -7.87 -11.87 -10.65
CA THR A 26 -8.70 -10.87 -11.32
C THR A 26 -7.85 -9.84 -12.06
N ARG A 27 -8.46 -9.14 -13.02
CA ARG A 27 -7.94 -7.94 -13.67
C ARG A 27 -8.80 -6.71 -13.36
N ASP A 28 -9.76 -6.83 -12.46
CA ASP A 28 -10.59 -5.70 -12.02
C ASP A 28 -9.68 -4.60 -11.44
N PRO A 29 -9.66 -3.41 -12.05
CA PRO A 29 -8.78 -2.32 -11.62
C PRO A 29 -9.06 -1.86 -10.18
N TYR A 30 -10.32 -1.93 -9.72
CA TYR A 30 -10.68 -1.58 -8.35
C TYR A 30 -10.04 -2.56 -7.35
N VAL A 31 -10.18 -3.85 -7.60
CA VAL A 31 -9.62 -4.90 -6.74
C VAL A 31 -8.08 -4.84 -6.72
N ILE A 32 -7.46 -4.60 -7.88
CA ILE A 32 -6.00 -4.44 -7.99
C ILE A 32 -5.55 -3.18 -7.22
N TRP A 33 -6.18 -2.03 -7.43
CA TRP A 33 -5.85 -0.80 -6.71
C TRP A 33 -5.99 -0.99 -5.19
N LEU A 34 -7.09 -1.59 -4.74
CA LEU A 34 -7.32 -1.90 -3.34
C LEU A 34 -6.19 -2.76 -2.77
N SER A 35 -5.82 -3.84 -3.46
CA SER A 35 -4.73 -4.73 -3.02
C SER A 35 -3.39 -4.00 -2.92
N GLU A 36 -3.05 -3.18 -3.91
CA GLU A 36 -1.81 -2.38 -3.90
C GLU A 36 -1.73 -1.43 -2.70
N VAL A 37 -2.86 -0.79 -2.35
CA VAL A 37 -2.91 0.09 -1.18
C VAL A 37 -2.91 -0.71 0.13
N MET A 38 -3.65 -1.81 0.21
CA MET A 38 -3.68 -2.65 1.42
C MET A 38 -2.31 -3.27 1.72
N LEU A 39 -1.56 -3.68 0.71
CA LEU A 39 -0.24 -4.31 0.85
C LEU A 39 0.87 -3.32 1.27
N GLN A 40 0.65 -2.01 1.20
CA GLN A 40 1.64 -1.03 1.68
C GLN A 40 1.90 -1.25 3.18
N GLN A 41 3.11 -1.74 3.52
CA GLN A 41 3.54 -2.01 4.91
C GLN A 41 2.59 -2.93 5.72
N THR A 42 1.82 -3.79 5.04
CA THR A 42 0.92 -4.77 5.66
C THR A 42 1.32 -6.18 5.20
N GLN A 43 1.24 -7.14 6.11
CA GLN A 43 1.51 -8.54 5.78
C GLN A 43 0.47 -9.10 4.81
N VAL A 44 0.91 -9.94 3.86
CA VAL A 44 0.05 -10.56 2.85
C VAL A 44 -1.14 -11.29 3.47
N SER A 45 -0.90 -12.15 4.47
CA SER A 45 -1.96 -12.90 5.15
C SER A 45 -3.06 -12.00 5.73
N ARG A 46 -2.67 -10.84 6.30
CA ARG A 46 -3.67 -9.88 6.82
C ARG A 46 -4.52 -9.27 5.71
N VAL A 47 -3.95 -9.04 4.53
CA VAL A 47 -4.73 -8.54 3.38
C VAL A 47 -5.66 -9.64 2.86
N GLU A 48 -5.19 -10.90 2.78
CA GLU A 48 -6.04 -12.05 2.42
C GLU A 48 -7.24 -12.18 3.36
N ASP A 49 -7.04 -12.01 4.66
CA ASP A 49 -8.10 -12.11 5.67
C ASP A 49 -9.11 -10.94 5.61
N ARG A 50 -8.65 -9.73 5.25
CA ARG A 50 -9.47 -8.50 5.36
C ARG A 50 -10.14 -8.06 4.06
N MET A 51 -9.55 -8.40 2.93
CA MET A 51 -10.02 -7.95 1.62
C MET A 51 -11.43 -8.47 1.26
N PRO A 52 -11.82 -9.73 1.56
CA PRO A 52 -13.18 -10.20 1.30
C PRO A 52 -14.24 -9.35 1.99
N ALA A 53 -14.13 -9.14 3.30
CA ALA A 53 -15.07 -8.31 4.07
C ALA A 53 -15.12 -6.85 3.59
N TRP A 54 -13.99 -6.31 3.09
CA TRP A 54 -13.97 -4.99 2.47
C TRP A 54 -14.76 -4.98 1.17
N LEU A 55 -14.56 -5.96 0.29
CA LEU A 55 -15.25 -6.04 -1.00
C LEU A 55 -16.75 -6.31 -0.85
N ASP A 56 -17.15 -7.07 0.18
CA ASP A 56 -18.57 -7.25 0.52
C ASP A 56 -19.22 -5.93 0.93
N ARG A 57 -18.50 -5.07 1.67
CA ARG A 57 -19.02 -3.78 2.13
C ARG A 57 -18.91 -2.67 1.08
N PHE A 58 -17.84 -2.67 0.29
CA PHE A 58 -17.56 -1.69 -0.76
C PHE A 58 -17.21 -2.41 -2.08
N PRO A 59 -18.20 -2.95 -2.78
CA PRO A 59 -17.97 -3.80 -3.96
C PRO A 59 -17.48 -3.05 -5.20
N SER A 60 -17.50 -1.71 -5.19
CA SER A 60 -17.10 -0.90 -6.34
C SER A 60 -16.52 0.45 -5.91
N VAL A 61 -15.89 1.16 -6.87
CA VAL A 61 -15.41 2.53 -6.68
C VAL A 61 -16.54 3.45 -6.22
N GLN A 62 -17.72 3.31 -6.80
CA GLN A 62 -18.92 4.11 -6.49
C GLN A 62 -19.39 3.86 -5.06
N ALA A 63 -19.45 2.60 -4.64
CA ALA A 63 -19.83 2.23 -3.28
C ALA A 63 -18.86 2.82 -2.24
N LEU A 64 -17.55 2.74 -2.52
CA LEU A 64 -16.52 3.33 -1.65
C LEU A 64 -16.58 4.86 -1.63
N ALA A 65 -16.84 5.50 -2.77
CA ALA A 65 -16.97 6.96 -2.88
C ALA A 65 -18.16 7.50 -2.07
N ALA A 66 -19.28 6.79 -2.08
CA ALA A 66 -20.50 7.17 -1.38
C ALA A 66 -20.47 6.89 0.12
N ALA A 67 -19.56 6.01 0.58
CA ALA A 67 -19.51 5.58 1.97
C ALA A 67 -19.11 6.72 2.92
N PRO A 68 -19.72 6.83 4.12
CA PRO A 68 -19.25 7.74 5.17
C PRO A 68 -17.81 7.42 5.59
N ALA A 69 -17.03 8.46 5.93
CA ALA A 69 -15.64 8.27 6.36
C ALA A 69 -15.51 7.33 7.56
N ALA A 70 -16.42 7.44 8.53
CA ALA A 70 -16.45 6.57 9.70
C ALA A 70 -16.61 5.09 9.33
N GLU A 71 -17.43 4.75 8.34
CA GLU A 71 -17.61 3.36 7.88
C GLU A 71 -16.36 2.81 7.20
N VAL A 72 -15.68 3.62 6.41
CA VAL A 72 -14.44 3.26 5.74
C VAL A 72 -13.32 3.05 6.77
N LEU A 73 -13.23 3.90 7.79
CA LEU A 73 -12.30 3.76 8.90
C LEU A 73 -12.57 2.53 9.76
N ASP A 74 -13.85 2.22 10.00
CA ASP A 74 -14.26 1.02 10.72
C ASP A 74 -13.85 -0.26 9.99
N ALA A 75 -14.16 -0.36 8.70
CA ALA A 75 -13.74 -1.50 7.86
C ALA A 75 -12.21 -1.64 7.76
N TRP A 76 -11.46 -0.53 7.92
CA TRP A 76 -9.99 -0.52 7.88
C TRP A 76 -9.34 -0.93 9.21
N GLN A 77 -10.09 -1.14 10.29
CA GLN A 77 -9.52 -1.48 11.60
C GLN A 77 -8.60 -2.70 11.52
N GLY A 78 -7.44 -2.63 12.19
CA GLY A 78 -6.43 -3.69 12.16
C GLY A 78 -5.45 -3.66 10.98
N MET A 79 -5.69 -2.84 9.94
CA MET A 79 -4.78 -2.70 8.80
C MET A 79 -3.59 -1.75 9.09
N GLY A 80 -3.73 -0.86 10.04
CA GLY A 80 -2.76 0.19 10.34
C GLY A 80 -2.69 1.28 9.27
N TYR A 81 -1.94 2.35 9.58
CA TYR A 81 -1.80 3.49 8.64
C TYR A 81 -3.14 3.99 8.09
N ASN A 82 -4.05 4.33 8.97
CA ASN A 82 -5.45 4.65 8.67
C ASN A 82 -5.66 5.77 7.63
N ARG A 83 -4.65 6.62 7.40
CA ARG A 83 -4.65 7.61 6.30
C ARG A 83 -4.92 6.96 4.93
N ARG A 84 -4.49 5.71 4.74
CA ARG A 84 -4.73 4.99 3.47
C ARG A 84 -6.22 4.77 3.21
N ALA A 85 -7.00 4.52 4.26
CA ALA A 85 -8.45 4.34 4.15
C ALA A 85 -9.14 5.62 3.66
N LEU A 86 -8.82 6.77 4.28
CA LEU A 86 -9.36 8.06 3.84
C LEU A 86 -8.86 8.44 2.44
N ALA A 87 -7.60 8.15 2.13
CA ALA A 87 -7.05 8.39 0.79
C ALA A 87 -7.75 7.52 -0.28
N LEU A 88 -8.03 6.23 0.01
CA LEU A 88 -8.83 5.37 -0.87
C LEU A 88 -10.21 5.96 -1.13
N ARG A 89 -10.92 6.38 -0.08
CA ARG A 89 -12.24 7.02 -0.21
C ARG A 89 -12.17 8.30 -1.06
N SER A 90 -11.24 9.19 -0.75
CA SER A 90 -11.08 10.46 -1.48
C SER A 90 -10.67 10.22 -2.94
N ALA A 91 -9.85 9.22 -3.21
CA ALA A 91 -9.52 8.83 -4.58
C ALA A 91 -10.73 8.24 -5.30
N ALA A 92 -11.55 7.40 -4.63
CA ALA A 92 -12.78 6.87 -5.21
C ALA A 92 -13.76 8.00 -5.59
N GLN A 93 -13.91 9.02 -4.72
CA GLN A 93 -14.71 10.21 -5.02
C GLN A 93 -14.19 10.94 -6.26
N ARG A 94 -12.87 11.18 -6.32
CA ARG A 94 -12.25 11.84 -7.47
C ARG A 94 -12.40 11.01 -8.76
N ILE A 95 -12.32 9.69 -8.68
CA ILE A 95 -12.51 8.80 -9.84
C ILE A 95 -13.95 8.89 -10.34
N CYS A 96 -14.96 8.94 -9.44
CA CYS A 96 -16.34 9.14 -9.83
C CYS A 96 -16.58 10.52 -10.47
N GLU A 97 -16.01 11.58 -9.90
CA GLU A 97 -16.17 12.96 -10.37
C GLU A 97 -15.49 13.22 -11.72
N SER A 98 -14.26 12.68 -11.93
CA SER A 98 -13.40 13.09 -13.05
C SER A 98 -13.16 12.00 -14.08
N HIS A 99 -13.51 10.74 -13.79
CA HIS A 99 -13.22 9.58 -14.63
C HIS A 99 -14.42 8.63 -14.77
N ALA A 100 -15.65 9.14 -14.60
CA ALA A 100 -16.89 8.37 -14.73
C ALA A 100 -16.94 7.07 -13.91
N GLY A 101 -16.20 7.01 -12.79
CA GLY A 101 -16.14 5.83 -11.93
C GLY A 101 -15.16 4.74 -12.39
N GLU A 102 -14.38 4.96 -13.43
CA GLU A 102 -13.37 4.04 -13.96
C GLU A 102 -11.94 4.49 -13.60
N LEU A 103 -11.08 3.57 -13.18
CA LEU A 103 -9.69 3.91 -12.92
C LEU A 103 -8.96 4.31 -14.21
N PRO A 104 -8.26 5.45 -14.22
CA PRO A 104 -7.49 5.87 -15.38
C PRO A 104 -6.31 4.95 -15.64
N ARG A 105 -5.82 4.94 -16.90
CA ARG A 105 -4.68 4.11 -17.33
C ARG A 105 -3.37 4.87 -17.42
N GLN A 106 -3.44 6.20 -17.49
CA GLN A 106 -2.25 7.05 -17.60
C GLN A 106 -1.60 7.26 -16.24
N THR A 107 -0.26 7.17 -16.19
CA THR A 107 0.51 7.34 -14.93
C THR A 107 0.23 8.69 -14.29
N ALA A 108 0.18 9.77 -15.08
CA ALA A 108 -0.05 11.12 -14.56
C ALA A 108 -1.42 11.26 -13.89
N GLU A 109 -2.47 10.68 -14.48
CA GLU A 109 -3.83 10.70 -13.94
C GLU A 109 -3.92 9.87 -12.66
N LEU A 110 -3.29 8.68 -12.60
CA LEU A 110 -3.23 7.84 -11.41
C LEU A 110 -2.51 8.54 -10.26
N VAL A 111 -1.36 9.15 -10.52
CA VAL A 111 -0.56 9.85 -9.49
C VAL A 111 -1.25 11.12 -8.99
N ALA A 112 -2.14 11.72 -9.76
CA ALA A 112 -2.97 12.85 -9.32
C ALA A 112 -4.07 12.46 -8.31
N LEU A 113 -4.37 11.16 -8.18
CA LEU A 113 -5.35 10.66 -7.21
C LEU A 113 -4.77 10.58 -5.79
N PRO A 114 -5.56 10.93 -4.75
CA PRO A 114 -5.13 10.86 -3.36
C PRO A 114 -4.57 9.48 -2.98
N GLY A 115 -3.39 9.45 -2.37
CA GLY A 115 -2.76 8.21 -1.86
C GLY A 115 -2.17 7.27 -2.92
N ILE A 116 -2.20 7.64 -4.19
CA ILE A 116 -1.56 6.88 -5.27
C ILE A 116 -0.21 7.52 -5.61
N GLY A 117 0.86 6.91 -5.10
CA GLY A 117 2.22 7.30 -5.46
C GLY A 117 2.69 6.64 -6.77
N PRO A 118 3.88 7.04 -7.30
CA PRO A 118 4.41 6.49 -8.55
C PRO A 118 4.47 4.96 -8.58
N ALA A 119 4.93 4.31 -7.53
CA ALA A 119 5.00 2.84 -7.47
C ALA A 119 3.59 2.21 -7.53
N THR A 120 2.63 2.71 -6.74
CA THR A 120 1.24 2.23 -6.77
C THR A 120 0.61 2.41 -8.14
N ALA A 121 0.84 3.55 -8.80
CA ALA A 121 0.36 3.79 -10.16
C ALA A 121 0.90 2.76 -11.15
N GLN A 122 2.20 2.43 -11.07
CA GLN A 122 2.79 1.41 -11.93
C GLN A 122 2.29 0.00 -11.60
N GLY A 123 2.04 -0.32 -10.31
CA GLY A 123 1.41 -1.57 -9.91
C GLY A 123 0.00 -1.73 -10.53
N ILE A 124 -0.84 -0.70 -10.41
CA ILE A 124 -2.18 -0.69 -11.06
C ILE A 124 -2.04 -0.90 -12.56
N ARG A 125 -1.15 -0.16 -13.24
CA ARG A 125 -0.93 -0.27 -14.68
C ARG A 125 -0.51 -1.68 -15.10
N SER A 126 0.44 -2.25 -14.39
CA SER A 126 0.96 -3.58 -14.72
C SER A 126 -0.04 -4.69 -14.38
N PHE A 127 -0.66 -4.63 -13.20
CA PHE A 127 -1.50 -5.74 -12.73
C PHE A 127 -2.94 -5.71 -13.24
N ALA A 128 -3.54 -4.55 -13.45
CA ALA A 128 -4.89 -4.45 -14.00
C ALA A 128 -4.89 -4.37 -15.52
N PHE A 129 -3.99 -3.61 -16.11
CA PHE A 129 -4.04 -3.26 -17.54
C PHE A 129 -2.93 -3.93 -18.37
N ASP A 130 -2.02 -4.66 -17.75
CA ASP A 130 -0.87 -5.30 -18.42
C ASP A 130 0.00 -4.31 -19.20
N LEU A 131 0.12 -3.10 -18.69
CA LEU A 131 0.90 -2.01 -19.29
C LEU A 131 2.30 -1.95 -18.67
N PRO A 132 3.35 -1.75 -19.48
CA PRO A 132 4.70 -1.64 -18.98
C PRO A 132 4.92 -0.35 -18.19
N GLY A 133 5.92 -0.39 -17.30
CA GLY A 133 6.35 0.75 -16.50
C GLY A 133 7.35 0.34 -15.44
N VAL A 134 7.92 1.30 -14.73
CA VAL A 134 8.92 1.06 -13.69
C VAL A 134 8.23 0.85 -12.34
N TYR A 135 7.89 -0.39 -12.00
CA TYR A 135 7.34 -0.75 -10.70
C TYR A 135 8.48 -1.15 -9.75
N LEU A 136 9.04 -0.18 -9.05
CA LEU A 136 10.17 -0.38 -8.14
C LEU A 136 9.73 -0.35 -6.68
N GLU A 137 9.29 -1.51 -6.16
CA GLU A 137 9.00 -1.73 -4.74
C GLU A 137 10.06 -2.61 -4.07
N THR A 138 9.91 -2.91 -2.79
CA THR A 138 10.94 -3.55 -1.97
C THR A 138 11.39 -4.93 -2.49
N ASN A 139 10.48 -5.79 -2.99
CA ASN A 139 10.87 -7.12 -3.47
C ASN A 139 11.50 -7.04 -4.85
N VAL A 140 11.01 -6.17 -5.73
CA VAL A 140 11.64 -5.89 -7.02
C VAL A 140 13.06 -5.37 -6.79
N ARG A 141 13.22 -4.35 -5.93
CA ARG A 141 14.53 -3.81 -5.54
C ARG A 141 15.45 -4.90 -4.98
N THR A 142 14.93 -5.83 -4.16
CA THR A 142 15.69 -6.96 -3.60
C THR A 142 16.33 -7.82 -4.69
N VAL A 143 15.59 -8.15 -5.74
CA VAL A 143 16.07 -8.99 -6.85
C VAL A 143 17.18 -8.29 -7.62
N PHE A 144 16.98 -7.04 -8.01
CA PHE A 144 17.99 -6.27 -8.75
C PHE A 144 19.26 -6.05 -7.91
N LEU A 145 19.12 -5.73 -6.62
CA LEU A 145 20.26 -5.60 -5.71
C LEU A 145 21.03 -6.92 -5.54
N HIS A 146 20.33 -8.05 -5.53
CA HIS A 146 20.99 -9.35 -5.42
C HIS A 146 21.82 -9.69 -6.64
N HIS A 147 21.26 -9.51 -7.85
CA HIS A 147 21.88 -9.97 -9.08
C HIS A 147 22.79 -8.96 -9.74
N MET A 148 22.47 -7.67 -9.67
CA MET A 148 23.21 -6.61 -10.39
C MET A 148 24.20 -5.87 -9.49
N PHE A 149 23.97 -5.86 -8.15
CA PHE A 149 24.78 -5.11 -7.21
C PHE A 149 25.13 -5.97 -5.97
N PRO A 150 25.79 -7.15 -6.14
CA PRO A 150 25.97 -8.12 -5.06
C PRO A 150 26.73 -7.54 -3.85
N ASP A 151 27.73 -6.70 -4.09
CA ASP A 151 28.63 -6.18 -3.05
C ASP A 151 28.62 -4.65 -2.94
N VAL A 152 27.67 -3.98 -3.58
CA VAL A 152 27.58 -2.51 -3.59
C VAL A 152 26.65 -2.04 -2.48
N PRO A 153 27.14 -1.26 -1.49
CA PRO A 153 26.30 -0.67 -0.44
C PRO A 153 25.59 0.61 -0.95
N ALA A 154 24.48 0.95 -0.29
CA ALA A 154 23.75 2.20 -0.49
C ALA A 154 23.42 2.53 -1.96
N VAL A 155 22.96 1.52 -2.73
CA VAL A 155 22.59 1.68 -4.14
C VAL A 155 21.35 2.59 -4.24
N PRO A 156 21.43 3.73 -4.92
CA PRO A 156 20.30 4.63 -5.11
C PRO A 156 19.35 4.13 -6.21
N ASP A 157 18.07 4.50 -6.10
CA ASP A 157 17.04 4.06 -7.05
C ASP A 157 17.35 4.48 -8.51
N ARG A 158 18.07 5.58 -8.74
CA ARG A 158 18.48 6.02 -10.09
C ARG A 158 19.34 4.98 -10.83
N GLU A 159 20.05 4.11 -10.12
CA GLU A 159 20.82 3.01 -10.73
C GLU A 159 19.93 1.80 -11.07
N LEU A 160 18.83 1.63 -10.33
CA LEU A 160 17.90 0.50 -10.51
C LEU A 160 16.85 0.80 -11.59
N VAL A 161 16.35 2.03 -11.65
CA VAL A 161 15.27 2.45 -12.56
C VAL A 161 15.56 2.07 -14.04
N PRO A 162 16.74 2.38 -14.62
CA PRO A 162 17.02 2.00 -16.01
C PRO A 162 17.05 0.49 -16.25
N LEU A 163 17.49 -0.29 -15.26
CA LEU A 163 17.53 -1.76 -15.34
C LEU A 163 16.13 -2.36 -15.27
N VAL A 164 15.28 -1.84 -14.37
CA VAL A 164 13.88 -2.26 -14.25
C VAL A 164 13.14 -1.95 -15.55
N GLU A 165 13.35 -0.77 -16.12
CA GLU A 165 12.75 -0.36 -17.40
C GLU A 165 13.20 -1.26 -18.55
N ALA A 166 14.51 -1.46 -18.71
CA ALA A 166 15.09 -2.26 -19.80
C ALA A 166 14.76 -3.76 -19.72
N THR A 167 14.34 -4.27 -18.58
CA THR A 167 13.97 -5.69 -18.38
C THR A 167 12.47 -5.93 -18.36
N CYS A 168 11.64 -4.91 -18.11
CA CYS A 168 10.19 -5.04 -18.14
C CYS A 168 9.75 -5.35 -19.58
N PRO A 169 8.91 -6.39 -19.80
CA PRO A 169 8.42 -6.66 -21.16
C PRO A 169 7.49 -5.56 -21.65
N ALA A 170 7.43 -5.39 -22.96
CA ALA A 170 6.46 -4.53 -23.63
C ALA A 170 5.02 -5.03 -23.41
N ALA A 171 4.03 -4.17 -23.67
CA ALA A 171 2.63 -4.58 -23.58
C ALA A 171 2.30 -5.69 -24.58
N PRO A 172 1.39 -6.64 -24.23
CA PRO A 172 0.96 -7.68 -25.16
C PRO A 172 0.46 -7.08 -26.49
N GLY A 173 0.97 -7.62 -27.60
CA GLY A 173 0.62 -7.15 -28.95
C GLY A 173 1.43 -5.95 -29.47
N ALA A 174 2.26 -5.31 -28.67
CA ALA A 174 3.17 -4.25 -29.10
C ALA A 174 4.41 -4.85 -29.79
N ARG A 175 4.26 -5.32 -31.03
CA ARG A 175 5.38 -5.82 -31.84
C ARG A 175 6.14 -4.67 -32.49
N GLY A 176 7.49 -4.68 -32.39
CA GLY A 176 8.37 -3.73 -33.05
C GLY A 176 8.33 -2.32 -32.47
N GLY A 177 7.93 -2.16 -31.21
CA GLY A 177 7.87 -0.86 -30.52
C GLY A 177 9.27 -0.29 -30.29
N ARG A 178 9.52 0.95 -30.75
CA ARG A 178 10.72 1.75 -30.40
C ARG A 178 10.56 2.30 -28.98
N GLY A 179 10.54 1.44 -27.99
CA GLY A 179 10.38 1.84 -26.59
C GLY A 179 11.54 1.33 -25.72
N PRO A 180 11.67 1.81 -24.50
CA PRO A 180 12.70 1.37 -23.56
C PRO A 180 12.46 -0.05 -23.00
N PHE A 181 11.28 -0.64 -23.29
CA PHE A 181 10.86 -1.93 -22.75
C PHE A 181 11.33 -3.10 -23.60
N ALA A 182 11.59 -4.24 -22.96
CA ALA A 182 12.11 -5.42 -23.62
C ALA A 182 11.04 -6.13 -24.46
N GLU A 183 11.43 -6.72 -25.58
CA GLU A 183 10.58 -7.64 -26.31
C GLU A 183 10.21 -8.86 -25.42
N PRO A 184 8.93 -9.31 -25.41
CA PRO A 184 8.54 -10.50 -24.69
C PRO A 184 9.34 -11.75 -25.15
N LEU A 185 9.76 -12.59 -24.20
CA LEU A 185 10.45 -13.85 -24.50
C LEU A 185 9.48 -14.94 -24.97
N ASP A 186 8.25 -14.91 -24.46
CA ASP A 186 7.14 -15.79 -24.87
C ASP A 186 5.79 -15.08 -24.64
N GLU A 187 4.67 -15.75 -24.93
CA GLU A 187 3.31 -15.19 -24.79
C GLU A 187 2.91 -14.93 -23.32
N LEU A 188 3.59 -15.59 -22.37
CA LEU A 188 3.34 -15.43 -20.94
C LEU A 188 4.23 -14.34 -20.31
N ASP A 189 5.25 -13.86 -21.03
CA ASP A 189 6.14 -12.79 -20.58
C ASP A 189 5.47 -11.42 -20.80
N THR A 190 4.65 -11.04 -19.86
CA THR A 190 3.90 -9.78 -19.86
C THR A 190 4.32 -8.92 -18.67
N PRO A 191 4.07 -7.60 -18.67
CA PRO A 191 4.34 -6.73 -17.52
C PRO A 191 3.76 -7.26 -16.22
N ARG A 192 2.57 -7.83 -16.26
CA ARG A 192 1.89 -8.41 -15.12
C ARG A 192 2.63 -9.65 -14.58
N SER A 193 2.91 -10.63 -15.43
CA SER A 193 3.60 -11.86 -15.02
C SER A 193 5.03 -11.58 -14.56
N TRP A 194 5.72 -10.68 -15.24
CA TRP A 194 7.07 -10.21 -14.91
C TRP A 194 7.15 -9.66 -13.48
N TYR A 195 6.26 -8.73 -13.13
CA TYR A 195 6.30 -8.15 -11.80
C TYR A 195 5.83 -9.12 -10.71
N TYR A 196 4.87 -10.02 -10.97
CA TYR A 196 4.55 -11.07 -10.01
C TYR A 196 5.74 -12.01 -9.78
N ALA A 197 6.49 -12.36 -10.83
CA ALA A 197 7.71 -13.16 -10.69
C ALA A 197 8.76 -12.47 -9.81
N LEU A 198 9.02 -11.18 -10.05
CA LEU A 198 9.93 -10.38 -9.24
C LEU A 198 9.47 -10.24 -7.77
N LEU A 199 8.17 -10.05 -7.53
CA LEU A 199 7.60 -9.98 -6.19
C LEU A 199 7.77 -11.29 -5.41
N ASP A 200 7.54 -12.42 -6.05
CA ASP A 200 7.64 -13.74 -5.43
C ASP A 200 9.10 -14.14 -5.19
N TYR A 201 9.95 -13.94 -6.19
CA TYR A 201 11.36 -14.24 -6.05
C TYR A 201 12.05 -13.31 -5.03
N GLY A 202 11.74 -12.02 -5.02
CA GLY A 202 12.27 -11.10 -4.01
C GLY A 202 11.82 -11.45 -2.58
N ALA A 203 10.58 -11.91 -2.40
CA ALA A 203 10.09 -12.40 -1.12
C ALA A 203 10.82 -13.69 -0.69
N TYR A 204 11.11 -14.59 -1.62
CA TYR A 204 11.89 -15.80 -1.39
C TYR A 204 13.33 -15.46 -0.97
N LEU A 205 14.03 -14.59 -1.71
CA LEU A 205 15.38 -14.17 -1.39
C LEU A 205 15.49 -13.60 0.03
N LYS A 206 14.56 -12.75 0.43
CA LYS A 206 14.55 -12.16 1.80
C LYS A 206 14.39 -13.20 2.92
N LYS A 207 13.85 -14.38 2.63
CA LYS A 207 13.67 -15.48 3.59
C LYS A 207 14.86 -16.43 3.62
N THR A 208 15.58 -16.58 2.51
CA THR A 208 16.59 -17.64 2.33
C THR A 208 18.03 -17.15 2.42
N ILE A 209 18.27 -15.87 2.22
CA ILE A 209 19.61 -15.28 2.31
C ILE A 209 19.59 -13.97 3.13
N PRO A 210 20.76 -13.44 3.56
CA PRO A 210 20.82 -12.11 4.17
C PRO A 210 20.16 -11.06 3.28
N ASN A 211 19.14 -10.36 3.81
CA ASN A 211 18.22 -9.51 3.06
C ASN A 211 18.94 -8.47 2.17
N PRO A 212 18.95 -8.64 0.83
CA PRO A 212 19.65 -7.75 -0.08
C PRO A 212 19.10 -6.32 -0.09
N SER A 213 17.83 -6.10 0.30
CA SER A 213 17.24 -4.77 0.33
C SER A 213 17.92 -3.81 1.31
N ARG A 214 18.72 -4.34 2.27
CA ARG A 214 19.53 -3.51 3.18
C ARG A 214 20.62 -2.72 2.46
N ARG A 215 20.97 -3.09 1.23
CA ARG A 215 21.92 -2.35 0.39
C ARG A 215 21.28 -1.22 -0.42
N SER A 216 19.99 -1.02 -0.32
CA SER A 216 19.35 0.14 -0.93
C SER A 216 19.65 1.41 -0.13
N ALA A 217 19.95 2.51 -0.81
CA ALA A 217 20.06 3.83 -0.18
C ALA A 217 18.75 4.30 0.45
N SER A 218 17.61 3.82 -0.07
CA SER A 218 16.27 4.09 0.47
C SER A 218 15.81 3.11 1.55
N TYR A 219 16.69 2.20 2.01
CA TYR A 219 16.33 1.25 3.06
C TYR A 219 16.07 1.96 4.38
N SER A 220 14.88 1.77 4.94
CA SER A 220 14.55 2.23 6.28
C SER A 220 13.96 1.10 7.11
N LYS A 221 14.40 0.99 8.37
CA LYS A 221 13.81 0.06 9.33
C LYS A 221 12.60 0.72 10.00
N GLN A 222 11.45 0.06 9.93
CA GLN A 222 10.28 0.55 10.64
C GLN A 222 10.50 0.53 12.15
N SER A 223 10.16 1.64 12.83
CA SER A 223 10.22 1.73 14.30
C SER A 223 9.21 0.77 14.95
N ARG A 224 9.48 0.37 16.19
CA ARG A 224 8.58 -0.46 17.00
C ARG A 224 7.18 0.19 17.08
N PHE A 225 6.12 -0.62 16.99
CA PHE A 225 4.73 -0.14 17.05
C PHE A 225 4.27 0.10 18.50
N GLU A 226 4.53 -0.87 19.39
CA GLU A 226 4.14 -0.76 20.80
C GLU A 226 4.80 0.45 21.46
N GLY A 227 4.01 1.23 22.21
CA GLY A 227 4.42 2.46 22.89
C GLY A 227 4.59 3.66 21.96
N SER A 228 4.52 3.47 20.64
CA SER A 228 4.74 4.56 19.68
C SER A 228 3.53 5.52 19.58
N ARG A 229 3.79 6.75 19.08
CA ARG A 229 2.72 7.68 18.70
C ARG A 229 1.72 7.05 17.71
N ARG A 230 2.16 6.14 16.84
CA ARG A 230 1.28 5.43 15.89
C ARG A 230 0.29 4.52 16.59
N GLN A 231 0.70 3.81 17.67
CA GLN A 231 -0.20 2.97 18.46
C GLN A 231 -1.26 3.82 19.15
N LYS A 232 -0.85 4.90 19.83
CA LYS A 232 -1.75 5.83 20.52
C LYS A 232 -2.76 6.46 19.55
N ARG A 233 -2.28 6.92 18.39
CA ARG A 233 -3.15 7.44 17.32
C ARG A 233 -4.18 6.41 16.84
N ALA A 234 -3.76 5.18 16.58
CA ALA A 234 -4.68 4.10 16.17
C ALA A 234 -5.71 3.77 17.27
N HIS A 235 -5.29 3.83 18.52
CA HIS A 235 -6.18 3.60 19.67
C HIS A 235 -7.23 4.72 19.81
N ILE A 236 -6.82 5.99 19.66
CA ILE A 236 -7.75 7.13 19.69
C ILE A 236 -8.78 7.02 18.56
N VAL A 237 -8.38 6.72 17.33
CA VAL A 237 -9.32 6.51 16.22
C VAL A 237 -10.33 5.40 16.55
N ARG A 238 -9.89 4.30 17.16
CA ARG A 238 -10.79 3.22 17.60
C ARG A 238 -11.77 3.71 18.68
N MET A 239 -11.27 4.43 19.69
CA MET A 239 -12.14 4.98 20.73
C MET A 239 -13.23 5.87 20.17
N LEU A 240 -12.91 6.73 19.20
CA LEU A 240 -13.88 7.62 18.55
C LEU A 240 -14.89 6.81 17.71
N LEU A 241 -14.46 5.75 17.03
CA LEU A 241 -15.35 4.84 16.30
C LEU A 241 -16.31 4.10 17.26
N ASP A 242 -15.77 3.54 18.35
CA ASP A 242 -16.57 2.80 19.35
C ASP A 242 -17.57 3.73 20.06
N ALA A 243 -17.23 5.01 20.23
CA ALA A 243 -18.10 6.00 20.84
C ALA A 243 -19.17 6.59 19.90
N ARG A 244 -19.06 6.38 18.58
CA ARG A 244 -19.92 7.01 17.57
C ARG A 244 -21.43 6.88 17.87
N ASP A 245 -21.85 5.68 18.21
CA ASP A 245 -23.27 5.37 18.42
C ASP A 245 -23.69 5.55 19.91
N ALA A 246 -22.75 5.35 20.85
CA ALA A 246 -23.01 5.42 22.28
C ALA A 246 -22.92 6.84 22.85
N THR A 247 -22.13 7.71 22.24
CA THR A 247 -21.87 9.08 22.70
C THR A 247 -21.87 10.05 21.50
N PRO A 248 -23.05 10.37 20.92
CA PRO A 248 -23.15 11.22 19.73
C PRO A 248 -22.51 12.60 19.89
N ALA A 249 -22.43 13.14 21.13
CA ALA A 249 -21.72 14.38 21.44
C ALA A 249 -20.18 14.25 21.34
N GLY A 250 -19.65 13.05 21.12
CA GLY A 250 -18.21 12.78 21.04
C GLY A 250 -17.55 12.60 22.41
N LEU A 251 -16.24 12.37 22.40
CA LEU A 251 -15.43 12.19 23.62
C LEU A 251 -14.76 13.51 24.02
N SER A 252 -14.74 13.81 25.31
CA SER A 252 -13.95 14.91 25.89
C SER A 252 -12.46 14.54 25.89
N LEU A 253 -11.58 15.55 26.04
CA LEU A 253 -10.14 15.32 26.17
C LEU A 253 -9.80 14.39 27.33
N GLU A 254 -10.46 14.57 28.50
CA GLU A 254 -10.26 13.73 29.67
C GLU A 254 -10.64 12.28 29.43
N GLU A 255 -11.69 12.02 28.67
CA GLU A 255 -12.10 10.66 28.29
C GLU A 255 -11.07 10.01 27.36
N VAL A 256 -10.56 10.77 26.38
CA VAL A 256 -9.51 10.29 25.47
C VAL A 256 -8.20 10.02 26.22
N VAL A 257 -7.75 10.94 27.08
CA VAL A 257 -6.53 10.77 27.90
C VAL A 257 -6.65 9.50 28.76
N ARG A 258 -7.76 9.35 29.52
CA ARG A 258 -8.00 8.15 30.33
C ARG A 258 -8.01 6.85 29.52
N GLY A 259 -8.50 6.90 28.27
CA GLY A 259 -8.49 5.74 27.38
C GLY A 259 -7.07 5.35 26.96
N VAL A 260 -6.24 6.33 26.63
CA VAL A 260 -4.84 6.11 26.28
C VAL A 260 -4.01 5.70 27.49
N ASP A 261 -4.28 6.26 28.68
CA ASP A 261 -3.64 5.84 29.94
C ASP A 261 -3.90 4.38 30.26
N ARG A 262 -5.14 3.91 30.09
CA ARG A 262 -5.48 2.49 30.27
C ARG A 262 -4.71 1.59 29.30
N LEU A 263 -4.49 2.03 28.06
CA LEU A 263 -3.67 1.31 27.08
C LEU A 263 -2.21 1.22 27.54
N GLU A 264 -1.63 2.32 28.00
CA GLU A 264 -0.21 2.39 28.40
C GLU A 264 0.02 1.60 29.69
N THR A 265 -0.76 1.88 30.73
CA THR A 265 -0.62 1.23 32.04
C THR A 265 -0.95 -0.27 31.99
N GLY A 266 -1.94 -0.67 31.15
CA GLY A 266 -2.24 -2.08 30.90
C GLY A 266 -1.10 -2.85 30.20
N GLN A 267 -0.13 -2.15 29.63
CA GLN A 267 1.09 -2.70 29.04
C GLN A 267 2.35 -2.42 29.89
N GLY A 268 2.18 -1.99 31.15
CA GLY A 268 3.27 -1.71 32.08
C GLY A 268 4.11 -0.47 31.73
N ARG A 269 3.51 0.50 31.02
CA ARG A 269 4.17 1.78 30.70
C ARG A 269 3.60 2.91 31.56
N ASP A 270 4.33 4.02 31.63
CA ASP A 270 3.87 5.22 32.32
C ASP A 270 2.63 5.82 31.66
N PRO A 271 1.79 6.54 32.41
CA PRO A 271 0.67 7.31 31.88
C PRO A 271 1.11 8.25 30.75
N VAL A 272 0.20 8.51 29.81
CA VAL A 272 0.51 9.35 28.65
C VAL A 272 0.61 10.83 29.03
N ASP A 273 1.53 11.55 28.41
CA ASP A 273 1.52 13.02 28.46
C ASP A 273 0.25 13.57 27.79
N ARG A 274 -0.55 14.35 28.51
CA ARG A 274 -1.75 15.02 28.00
C ARG A 274 -1.47 15.83 26.72
N ARG A 275 -0.36 16.55 26.66
CA ARG A 275 0.06 17.33 25.46
C ARG A 275 0.27 16.47 24.24
N LEU A 276 0.76 15.23 24.42
CA LEU A 276 0.91 14.27 23.33
C LEU A 276 -0.47 13.87 22.77
N VAL A 277 -1.48 13.67 23.63
CA VAL A 277 -2.85 13.33 23.21
C VAL A 277 -3.48 14.50 22.48
N GLU A 278 -3.37 15.72 23.00
CA GLU A 278 -3.83 16.97 22.35
C GLU A 278 -3.22 17.12 20.95
N GLY A 279 -1.90 16.91 20.84
CA GLY A 279 -1.20 16.96 19.55
C GLY A 279 -1.63 15.87 18.58
N ILE A 280 -2.02 14.68 19.08
CA ILE A 280 -2.58 13.61 18.21
C ILE A 280 -3.99 13.98 17.74
N LEU A 281 -4.84 14.49 18.61
CA LEU A 281 -6.19 14.93 18.26
C LEU A 281 -6.18 16.07 17.24
N ALA A 282 -5.31 17.07 17.42
CA ALA A 282 -5.12 18.16 16.45
C ALA A 282 -4.67 17.62 15.07
N ASP A 283 -3.77 16.63 15.04
CA ASP A 283 -3.38 15.96 13.80
C ASP A 283 -4.55 15.21 13.16
N LEU A 284 -5.36 14.52 13.95
CA LEU A 284 -6.53 13.77 13.47
C LEU A 284 -7.59 14.69 12.88
N VAL A 285 -7.85 15.86 13.50
CA VAL A 285 -8.76 16.88 12.96
C VAL A 285 -8.24 17.42 11.62
N ARG A 286 -6.98 17.85 11.59
CA ARG A 286 -6.35 18.38 10.35
C ARG A 286 -6.37 17.38 9.19
N GLU A 287 -6.32 16.11 9.49
CA GLU A 287 -6.30 15.02 8.50
C GLU A 287 -7.70 14.51 8.15
N GLY A 288 -8.77 15.07 8.72
CA GLY A 288 -10.15 14.71 8.44
C GLY A 288 -10.62 13.37 9.04
N PHE A 289 -9.98 12.90 10.12
CA PHE A 289 -10.44 11.71 10.84
C PHE A 289 -11.58 12.01 11.79
N CYS A 290 -11.52 13.15 12.45
CA CYS A 290 -12.50 13.59 13.43
C CYS A 290 -12.72 15.09 13.35
N ALA A 291 -13.84 15.54 13.88
CA ALA A 291 -14.16 16.94 14.12
C ALA A 291 -14.13 17.24 15.62
N GLU A 292 -13.79 18.47 15.96
CA GLU A 292 -13.92 19.00 17.32
C GLU A 292 -15.07 20.00 17.35
N VAL A 293 -15.99 19.79 18.28
CA VAL A 293 -17.10 20.70 18.55
C VAL A 293 -17.23 20.84 20.08
N ASP A 294 -17.18 22.06 20.57
CA ASP A 294 -17.31 22.39 22.00
C ASP A 294 -16.38 21.57 22.92
N GLY A 295 -15.13 21.37 22.51
CA GLY A 295 -14.12 20.60 23.26
C GLY A 295 -14.36 19.10 23.30
N ARG A 296 -15.16 18.57 22.38
CA ARG A 296 -15.43 17.13 22.22
C ARG A 296 -15.10 16.68 20.79
N TRP A 297 -14.59 15.47 20.64
CA TRP A 297 -14.18 14.91 19.37
C TRP A 297 -15.12 13.81 18.89
N THR A 298 -15.58 13.91 17.65
CA THR A 298 -16.41 12.91 16.97
C THR A 298 -15.70 12.40 15.73
N ILE A 299 -15.88 11.13 15.39
CA ILE A 299 -15.38 10.58 14.12
C ILE A 299 -16.15 11.22 12.94
N CYS A 300 -15.47 11.53 11.81
CA CYS A 300 -16.11 12.14 10.62
C CYS A 300 -16.89 11.14 9.77
#